data_bd01652a4b9af34f95dbc41272eb43b1
#
_entry.id   bd01652a4b9af34f95dbc41272eb43b1
#
_cell.length_a   1.000
_cell.length_b   1.000
_cell.length_c   1.000
_cell.angle_alpha   90.00
_cell.angle_beta   90.00
_cell.angle_gamma   90.00
#
_symmetry.space_group_name_H-M   'P 1'
#
loop_
_entity.id
_entity.type
_entity.pdbx_description
1 polymer ?
#
loop_
_entity_poly.entity_id
_entity_poly.type
_entity_poly.pdbx_seq_one_letter_code
_entity_poly.pdbx_strand_id
1 'polypeptide(L)'
;MNRTILTYGGYFEAFMESLQEKEKEKIQYGLLLLKTQNRLSTKFVKHIKDGVYELRTEYAGNIYRVFFIFDEGNIVVLFNGFQKKTQKTPQNEIDKALKIKEEYYADKRPQNT
;
A
#
# COMPACT_ATOMS: atom_id res chain seq x y z
N MET A 1 -19.58 3.35 3.44
CA MET A 1 -18.92 2.60 4.53
C MET A 1 -17.41 2.78 4.41
N ASN A 2 -16.76 3.16 5.51
CA ASN A 2 -15.32 3.39 5.50
C ASN A 2 -14.55 2.08 5.67
N ARG A 3 -13.37 2.04 5.04
CA ARG A 3 -12.43 0.95 5.27
C ARG A 3 -11.53 1.28 6.44
N THR A 4 -11.02 0.25 7.10
CA THR A 4 -10.03 0.41 8.17
C THR A 4 -8.64 0.25 7.56
N ILE A 5 -7.74 1.18 7.83
CA ILE A 5 -6.38 1.13 7.29
C ILE A 5 -5.42 0.80 8.41
N LEU A 6 -4.67 -0.28 8.24
CA LEU A 6 -3.64 -0.75 9.17
C LEU A 6 -2.30 -0.77 8.46
N THR A 7 -1.23 -0.81 9.23
CA THR A 7 0.12 -1.02 8.70
C THR A 7 0.67 -2.32 9.26
N TYR A 8 1.70 -2.87 8.61
CA TYR A 8 2.34 -4.09 9.07
C TYR A 8 3.84 -4.04 8.86
N GLY A 9 4.60 -4.39 9.89
CA GLY A 9 6.04 -4.57 9.82
C GLY A 9 6.88 -3.30 9.78
N GLY A 10 6.25 -2.13 9.87
CA GLY A 10 6.99 -0.87 9.87
C GLY A 10 7.43 -0.39 8.49
N TYR A 11 7.11 -1.10 7.43
CA TYR A 11 7.57 -0.77 6.08
C TYR A 11 6.97 0.54 5.58
N PHE A 12 5.68 0.75 5.79
CA PHE A 12 5.02 1.97 5.37
C PHE A 12 5.56 3.18 6.14
N GLU A 13 5.72 3.03 7.44
CA GLU A 13 6.24 4.11 8.28
C GLU A 13 7.65 4.51 7.86
N ALA A 14 8.52 3.53 7.58
CA ALA A 14 9.88 3.80 7.11
C ALA A 14 9.88 4.54 5.78
N PHE A 15 8.98 4.15 4.88
CA PHE A 15 8.84 4.85 3.60
C PHE A 15 8.41 6.30 3.82
N MET A 16 7.41 6.54 4.66
CA MET A 16 6.92 7.88 4.93
C MET A 16 8.01 8.77 5.54
N GLU A 17 8.82 8.22 6.43
CA GLU A 17 9.91 8.99 7.04
C GLU A 17 10.94 9.48 6.03
N SER A 18 11.09 8.80 4.90
CA SER A 18 12.01 9.19 3.84
C SER A 18 11.51 10.35 2.99
N LEU A 19 10.27 10.79 3.19
CA LEU A 19 9.60 11.76 2.32
C LEU A 19 9.53 13.14 2.97
N GLN A 20 9.38 14.17 2.10
CA GLN A 20 9.13 15.53 2.54
C GLN A 20 7.64 15.72 2.88
N GLU A 21 7.32 16.79 3.62
CA GLU A 21 5.96 17.03 4.08
C GLU A 21 4.91 17.06 2.97
N LYS A 22 5.21 17.70 1.84
CA LYS A 22 4.28 17.79 0.72
C LYS A 22 4.00 16.43 0.10
N GLU A 23 5.01 15.57 0.04
CA GLU A 23 4.87 14.22 -0.47
C GLU A 23 4.01 13.39 0.47
N LYS A 24 4.25 13.50 1.78
CA LYS A 24 3.44 12.82 2.80
C LYS A 24 1.99 13.23 2.72
N GLU A 25 1.72 14.54 2.57
CA GLU A 25 0.35 15.04 2.45
C GLU A 25 -0.38 14.41 1.27
N LYS A 26 0.29 14.27 0.13
CA LYS A 26 -0.32 13.65 -1.05
C LYS A 26 -0.65 12.19 -0.83
N ILE A 27 0.25 11.45 -0.19
CA ILE A 27 0.02 10.04 0.12
C ILE A 27 -1.11 9.91 1.13
N GLN A 28 -1.14 10.76 2.15
CA GLN A 28 -2.21 10.77 3.14
C GLN A 28 -3.56 11.07 2.50
N TYR A 29 -3.61 11.97 1.52
CA TYR A 29 -4.84 12.23 0.78
C TYR A 29 -5.28 10.99 0.00
N GLY A 30 -4.36 10.29 -0.66
CA GLY A 30 -4.65 9.04 -1.35
C GLY A 30 -5.20 7.98 -0.41
N LEU A 31 -4.64 7.89 0.80
CA LEU A 31 -5.13 6.97 1.83
C LEU A 31 -6.53 7.36 2.29
N LEU A 32 -6.82 8.65 2.40
CA LEU A 32 -8.16 9.11 2.74
C LEU A 32 -9.18 8.68 1.69
N LEU A 33 -8.83 8.80 0.41
CA LEU A 33 -9.70 8.32 -0.68
C LEU A 33 -9.89 6.81 -0.61
N LEU A 34 -8.81 6.07 -0.36
CA LEU A 34 -8.88 4.61 -0.21
C LEU A 34 -9.78 4.22 0.96
N LYS A 35 -9.76 4.99 2.02
CA LYS A 35 -10.60 4.75 3.20
C LYS A 35 -12.07 5.05 2.95
N THR A 36 -12.38 6.12 2.23
CA THR A 36 -13.75 6.69 2.20
C THR A 36 -14.52 6.44 0.90
N GLN A 37 -13.84 6.19 -0.22
CA GLN A 37 -14.51 6.00 -1.51
C GLN A 37 -15.05 4.58 -1.64
N ASN A 38 -16.34 4.45 -1.98
CA ASN A 38 -16.94 3.14 -2.21
C ASN A 38 -16.35 2.46 -3.45
N ARG A 39 -16.20 3.23 -4.52
CA ARG A 39 -15.56 2.76 -5.75
C ARG A 39 -14.18 3.36 -5.85
N LEU A 40 -13.20 2.50 -6.12
CA LEU A 40 -11.82 2.93 -6.24
C LEU A 40 -11.44 3.03 -7.71
N SER A 41 -10.99 4.22 -8.11
CA SER A 41 -10.57 4.48 -9.48
C SER A 41 -9.30 3.69 -9.80
N THR A 42 -9.26 3.07 -10.98
CA THR A 42 -8.06 2.37 -11.45
C THR A 42 -6.90 3.32 -11.72
N LYS A 43 -7.16 4.63 -11.73
CA LYS A 43 -6.09 5.62 -11.86
C LYS A 43 -5.20 5.68 -10.63
N PHE A 44 -5.75 5.39 -9.45
CA PHE A 44 -4.95 5.46 -8.22
C PHE A 44 -4.90 4.14 -7.44
N VAL A 45 -5.76 3.16 -7.75
CA VAL A 45 -5.70 1.83 -7.13
C VAL A 45 -5.70 0.78 -8.23
N LYS A 46 -4.67 -0.08 -8.22
CA LYS A 46 -4.51 -1.09 -9.26
C LYS A 46 -4.10 -2.42 -8.65
N HIS A 47 -4.73 -3.51 -9.13
CA HIS A 47 -4.29 -4.85 -8.76
C HIS A 47 -2.97 -5.17 -9.45
N ILE A 48 -2.02 -5.69 -8.69
CA ILE A 48 -0.69 -6.02 -9.20
C ILE A 48 -0.54 -7.53 -9.39
N LYS A 49 -0.64 -8.30 -8.31
CA LYS A 49 -0.46 -9.75 -8.36
C LYS A 49 -0.92 -10.38 -7.04
N ASP A 50 -1.61 -11.52 -7.14
CA ASP A 50 -1.95 -12.36 -5.97
C ASP A 50 -2.59 -11.60 -4.81
N GLY A 51 -3.51 -10.71 -5.13
CA GLY A 51 -4.23 -9.94 -4.12
C GLY A 51 -3.46 -8.75 -3.57
N VAL A 52 -2.27 -8.47 -4.09
CA VAL A 52 -1.53 -7.25 -3.76
C VAL A 52 -1.94 -6.16 -4.71
N TYR A 53 -2.32 -5.02 -4.14
CA TYR A 53 -2.73 -3.83 -4.86
C TYR A 53 -1.72 -2.72 -4.67
N GLU A 54 -1.82 -1.71 -5.51
CA GLU A 54 -0.94 -0.56 -5.51
C GLU A 54 -1.77 0.71 -5.39
N LEU A 55 -1.45 1.55 -4.41
CA LEU A 55 -1.97 2.91 -4.32
C LEU A 55 -0.97 3.83 -5.00
N ARG A 56 -1.43 4.56 -6.02
CA ARG A 56 -0.60 5.48 -6.79
C ARG A 56 -0.88 6.91 -6.39
N THR A 57 0.19 7.67 -6.16
CA THR A 57 0.13 9.09 -5.83
C THR A 57 1.14 9.86 -6.67
N GLU A 58 0.75 11.01 -7.17
CA GLU A 58 1.65 11.87 -7.95
C GLU A 58 1.86 13.21 -7.26
N TYR A 59 3.09 13.69 -7.28
CA TYR A 59 3.42 15.02 -6.79
C TYR A 59 4.68 15.54 -7.48
N ALA A 60 4.61 16.75 -8.03
CA ALA A 60 5.74 17.44 -8.65
C ALA A 60 6.46 16.58 -9.71
N GLY A 61 5.70 15.84 -10.51
CA GLY A 61 6.25 14.99 -11.56
C GLY A 61 6.78 13.65 -11.09
N ASN A 62 6.72 13.38 -9.79
CA ASN A 62 7.15 12.10 -9.23
C ASN A 62 5.95 11.21 -8.94
N ILE A 63 6.15 9.91 -9.04
CA ILE A 63 5.11 8.91 -8.76
C ILE A 63 5.54 8.11 -7.55
N TYR A 64 4.63 8.01 -6.56
CA TYR A 64 4.84 7.26 -5.34
C TYR A 64 3.85 6.11 -5.31
N ARG A 65 4.30 4.93 -4.90
CA ARG A 65 3.48 3.73 -4.84
C ARG A 65 3.54 3.14 -3.44
N VAL A 66 2.38 2.70 -2.96
CA VAL A 66 2.28 1.94 -1.71
C VAL A 66 1.55 0.66 -2.01
N PHE A 67 2.16 -0.48 -1.70
CA PHE A 67 1.51 -1.77 -1.86
C PHE A 67 0.63 -2.08 -0.65
N PHE A 68 -0.47 -2.73 -0.89
CA PHE A 68 -1.41 -3.09 0.17
C PHE A 68 -2.24 -4.30 -0.23
N ILE A 69 -2.92 -4.87 0.76
CA ILE A 69 -3.91 -5.93 0.54
C ILE A 69 -5.24 -5.51 1.15
N PHE A 70 -6.31 -6.13 0.67
CA PHE A 70 -7.59 -6.13 1.37
C PHE A 70 -7.65 -7.41 2.22
N ASP A 71 -7.93 -7.26 3.50
CA ASP A 71 -8.08 -8.37 4.40
C ASP A 71 -9.46 -8.30 5.04
N GLU A 72 -10.18 -9.41 5.04
CA GLU A 72 -11.54 -9.48 5.59
C GLU A 72 -12.46 -8.36 5.11
N GLY A 73 -12.45 -8.13 3.80
CA GLY A 73 -13.37 -7.20 3.15
C GLY A 73 -12.99 -5.74 3.30
N ASN A 74 -13.17 -5.16 4.48
CA ASN A 74 -13.01 -3.72 4.69
C ASN A 74 -11.67 -3.30 5.28
N ILE A 75 -10.79 -4.25 5.56
CA ILE A 75 -9.49 -3.94 6.15
C ILE A 75 -8.45 -3.82 5.04
N VAL A 76 -7.73 -2.69 5.04
CA VAL A 76 -6.60 -2.46 4.15
C VAL A 76 -5.34 -2.53 4.99
N VAL A 77 -4.38 -3.35 4.59
CA VAL A 77 -3.10 -3.47 5.29
C VAL A 77 -1.99 -2.96 4.38
N LEU A 78 -1.34 -1.88 4.80
CA LEU A 78 -0.28 -1.24 4.02
C LEU A 78 1.04 -1.96 4.24
N PHE A 79 1.76 -2.18 3.14
CA PHE A 79 3.06 -2.84 3.14
C PHE A 79 4.16 -1.83 2.78
N ASN A 80 5.00 -2.17 1.82
CA ASN A 80 6.11 -1.30 1.43
C ASN A 80 5.67 -0.23 0.44
N GLY A 81 6.34 0.92 0.53
CA GLY A 81 6.18 2.00 -0.44
C GLY A 81 7.50 2.31 -1.11
N PHE A 82 7.42 2.94 -2.27
CA PHE A 82 8.60 3.35 -3.01
C PHE A 82 8.27 4.46 -3.97
N GLN A 83 9.29 5.23 -4.36
CA GLN A 83 9.17 6.25 -5.40
C GLN A 83 9.49 5.60 -6.74
N LYS A 84 8.54 5.67 -7.67
CA LYS A 84 8.71 5.08 -8.98
C LYS A 84 9.46 6.03 -9.90
N LYS A 85 10.56 5.56 -10.46
CA LYS A 85 11.38 6.35 -11.38
C LYS A 85 11.18 5.97 -12.84
N THR A 86 10.46 4.87 -13.10
CA THR A 86 10.19 4.39 -14.45
C THR A 86 8.71 4.08 -14.60
N GLN A 87 8.25 3.86 -15.83
CA GLN A 87 6.86 3.51 -16.10
C GLN A 87 6.50 2.13 -15.52
N LYS A 88 7.46 1.23 -15.47
CA LYS A 88 7.21 -0.14 -15.04
C LYS A 88 7.50 -0.29 -13.55
N THR A 89 6.58 -0.96 -12.83
CA THR A 89 6.79 -1.28 -11.42
C THR A 89 7.96 -2.26 -11.28
N PRO A 90 8.99 -1.96 -10.48
CA PRO A 90 10.13 -2.85 -10.32
C PRO A 90 9.72 -4.20 -9.73
N GLN A 91 10.21 -5.28 -10.33
CA GLN A 91 9.88 -6.63 -9.90
C GLN A 91 10.32 -6.90 -8.45
N ASN A 92 11.47 -6.34 -8.03
CA ASN A 92 11.95 -6.52 -6.67
C ASN A 92 11.01 -5.93 -5.62
N GLU A 93 10.31 -4.82 -5.94
CA GLU A 93 9.32 -4.24 -5.03
C GLU A 93 8.07 -5.11 -4.95
N ILE A 94 7.66 -5.69 -6.07
CA ILE A 94 6.54 -6.64 -6.10
C ILE A 94 6.88 -7.87 -5.26
N ASP A 95 8.06 -8.44 -5.46
CA ASP A 95 8.51 -9.62 -4.71
C ASP A 95 8.56 -9.34 -3.22
N LYS A 96 9.02 -8.15 -2.84
CA LYS A 96 9.05 -7.72 -1.45
C LYS A 96 7.63 -7.68 -0.86
N ALA A 97 6.68 -7.11 -1.59
CA ALA A 97 5.29 -7.03 -1.13
C ALA A 97 4.68 -8.42 -0.96
N LEU A 98 4.95 -9.34 -1.87
CA LEU A 98 4.45 -10.71 -1.78
C LEU A 98 5.02 -11.43 -0.56
N LYS A 99 6.29 -11.21 -0.25
CA LYS A 99 6.93 -11.79 0.93
C LYS A 99 6.33 -11.21 2.21
N ILE A 100 6.10 -9.90 2.25
CA ILE A 100 5.46 -9.25 3.39
C ILE A 100 4.06 -9.81 3.60
N LYS A 101 3.32 -10.03 2.52
CA LYS A 101 2.00 -10.64 2.59
C LYS A 101 2.05 -12.03 3.24
N GLU A 102 3.03 -12.85 2.87
CA GLU A 102 3.20 -14.17 3.49
C GLU A 102 3.47 -14.05 4.99
N GLU A 103 4.34 -13.12 5.37
CA GLU A 103 4.67 -12.86 6.77
C GLU A 103 3.43 -12.40 7.55
N TYR A 104 2.64 -11.50 6.96
CA TYR A 104 1.43 -10.99 7.57
C TYR A 104 0.45 -12.12 7.90
N TYR A 105 0.18 -12.97 6.92
CA TYR A 105 -0.76 -14.07 7.13
C TYR A 105 -0.22 -15.15 8.05
N ALA A 106 1.08 -15.37 8.07
CA ALA A 106 1.72 -16.29 9.01
C ALA A 106 1.56 -15.80 10.45
N ASP A 107 1.78 -14.50 10.67
CA ASP A 107 1.63 -13.89 12.00
C ASP A 107 0.17 -13.87 12.45
N LYS A 108 -0.75 -13.76 11.51
CA LYS A 108 -2.17 -13.70 11.81
C LYS A 108 -2.78 -15.07 12.15
N ARG A 109 -2.14 -16.15 11.76
CA ARG A 109 -2.67 -17.49 12.02
C ARG A 109 -2.87 -17.74 13.50
N PRO A 110 -4.03 -18.28 13.92
CA PRO A 110 -4.19 -18.72 15.29
C PRO A 110 -3.13 -19.75 15.61
N GLN A 111 -2.46 -19.59 16.74
CA GLN A 111 -1.52 -20.62 17.17
C GLN A 111 -2.31 -21.84 17.62
N ASN A 112 -2.00 -22.98 17.02
CA ASN A 112 -2.57 -24.23 17.46
C ASN A 112 -1.88 -24.65 18.75
N THR A 113 -2.63 -24.63 19.79
CA THR A 113 -2.16 -25.13 21.08
C THR A 113 -2.56 -26.58 21.21
#